data_b5fb21437d0a14da80e5efe0734ecef7
#
_entry.id   b5fb21437d0a14da80e5efe0734ecef7
#
_cell.length_a   1.000
_cell.length_b   1.000
_cell.length_c   1.000
_cell.angle_alpha   90.00
_cell.angle_beta   90.00
_cell.angle_gamma   90.00
#
_symmetry.space_group_name_H-M   'P 1'
#
loop_
_entity.id
_entity.type
_entity.pdbx_description
1 polymer ?
#
loop_
_entity_poly.entity_id
_entity_poly.type
_entity_poly.pdbx_seq_one_letter_code
_entity_poly.pdbx_strand_id
1 'polypeptide(L)'
;MLARDWYYNERNRMGIEPAVASIYDAHDDADLRARAALKMLGVQRGWRIADIGCGNGVLATEAALMGAEVDAIDISPAMLALAEIYARDRKAPVRTQSAGLLSFAYRPESYDLIVSEFTLHHLPDFWKVVAMSRIFRALKPGASFYLRDIVYASMPDAVERDVEQWADYQIKNHDFSRESVVTHMRDEYSTFGWVMERMLTDVGFTLVSADYHAPMHGTYLLRKPKAGEQG
;
A
#
# COMPACT_ATOMS: atom_id res chain seq x y z
N MET A 1 21.74 24.46 -7.16
CA MET A 1 20.68 23.61 -6.59
C MET A 1 21.37 22.74 -5.55
N LEU A 2 20.99 22.83 -4.28
CA LEU A 2 21.57 21.98 -3.23
C LEU A 2 21.35 20.52 -3.62
N ALA A 3 22.36 19.67 -3.43
CA ALA A 3 22.21 18.24 -3.59
C ALA A 3 21.07 17.78 -2.64
N ARG A 4 20.21 16.86 -3.10
CA ARG A 4 19.09 16.35 -2.27
C ARG A 4 19.55 15.18 -1.41
N ASP A 5 20.72 15.29 -0.79
CA ASP A 5 21.29 14.30 0.12
C ASP A 5 20.47 14.06 1.39
N TRP A 6 19.63 15.05 1.76
CA TRP A 6 18.65 14.96 2.83
C TRP A 6 17.37 14.17 2.44
N TYR A 7 17.21 13.81 1.16
CA TYR A 7 16.01 13.10 0.69
C TYR A 7 16.06 11.64 1.15
N TYR A 8 14.94 11.16 1.71
CA TYR A 8 14.85 9.78 2.19
C TYR A 8 15.06 8.79 1.07
N ASN A 9 16.02 7.90 1.25
CA ASN A 9 16.30 6.84 0.30
C ASN A 9 15.50 5.59 0.67
N GLU A 10 14.31 5.46 0.10
CA GLU A 10 13.46 4.31 0.32
C GLU A 10 14.10 2.98 -0.14
N ARG A 11 15.08 3.00 -1.05
CA ARG A 11 15.81 1.79 -1.50
C ARG A 11 16.72 1.18 -0.43
N ASN A 12 17.17 1.96 0.53
CA ASN A 12 18.08 1.46 1.57
C ASN A 12 17.39 0.58 2.62
N ARG A 13 16.06 0.53 2.65
CA ARG A 13 15.30 -0.24 3.65
C ARG A 13 14.48 -1.38 3.08
N MET A 14 14.42 -1.52 1.77
CA MET A 14 13.44 -2.40 1.15
C MET A 14 14.08 -3.51 0.36
N GLY A 15 14.81 -4.35 1.06
CA GLY A 15 15.17 -5.66 0.53
C GLY A 15 14.23 -6.70 1.11
N ILE A 16 13.07 -6.91 0.54
CA ILE A 16 12.42 -8.20 0.76
C ILE A 16 13.31 -9.20 0.03
N GLU A 17 14.06 -9.95 0.82
CA GLU A 17 14.88 -11.02 0.29
C GLU A 17 14.01 -12.03 -0.49
N PRO A 18 14.50 -12.62 -1.58
CA PRO A 18 13.74 -13.60 -2.37
C PRO A 18 13.13 -14.74 -1.54
N ALA A 19 13.76 -15.09 -0.41
CA ALA A 19 13.26 -16.09 0.53
C ALA A 19 11.97 -15.63 1.25
N VAL A 20 11.80 -14.33 1.48
CA VAL A 20 10.58 -13.77 2.08
C VAL A 20 9.49 -13.60 1.03
N ALA A 21 9.86 -13.34 -0.24
CA ALA A 21 8.92 -13.27 -1.34
C ALA A 21 8.11 -14.57 -1.52
N SER A 22 8.71 -15.74 -1.25
CA SER A 22 8.01 -17.03 -1.32
C SER A 22 6.92 -17.22 -0.26
N ILE A 23 7.00 -16.49 0.86
CA ILE A 23 5.99 -16.54 1.92
C ILE A 23 4.71 -15.80 1.48
N TYR A 24 4.85 -14.75 0.66
CA TYR A 24 3.70 -14.01 0.10
C TYR A 24 2.96 -14.77 -1.01
N ASP A 25 3.59 -15.78 -1.61
CA ASP A 25 2.99 -16.61 -2.67
C ASP A 25 2.04 -17.71 -2.14
N ALA A 26 2.05 -17.95 -0.83
CA ALA A 26 1.43 -19.13 -0.21
C ALA A 26 -0.04 -18.98 0.20
N HIS A 27 -0.73 -17.90 -0.21
CA HIS A 27 -2.15 -17.74 0.11
C HIS A 27 -3.04 -18.20 -1.04
N ASP A 28 -3.61 -19.40 -0.91
CA ASP A 28 -4.53 -20.03 -1.88
C ASP A 28 -5.76 -19.18 -2.26
N ASP A 29 -6.06 -18.09 -1.54
CA ASP A 29 -7.21 -17.20 -1.75
C ASP A 29 -6.84 -15.74 -2.06
N ALA A 30 -5.57 -15.42 -2.30
CA ALA A 30 -5.11 -14.05 -2.52
C ALA A 30 -5.81 -13.38 -3.71
N ASP A 31 -6.02 -14.11 -4.80
CA ASP A 31 -6.73 -13.63 -5.98
C ASP A 31 -8.22 -13.40 -5.71
N LEU A 32 -8.86 -14.22 -4.91
CA LEU A 32 -10.27 -14.04 -4.51
C LEU A 32 -10.44 -12.78 -3.65
N ARG A 33 -9.52 -12.54 -2.71
CA ARG A 33 -9.51 -11.32 -1.89
C ARG A 33 -9.28 -10.08 -2.73
N ALA A 34 -8.30 -10.11 -3.62
CA ALA A 34 -8.02 -9.01 -4.54
C ALA A 34 -9.24 -8.68 -5.42
N ARG A 35 -9.89 -9.69 -6.00
CA ARG A 35 -11.13 -9.52 -6.80
C ARG A 35 -12.27 -8.93 -5.97
N ALA A 36 -12.43 -9.39 -4.72
CA ALA A 36 -13.47 -8.87 -3.84
C ALA A 36 -13.23 -7.39 -3.52
N ALA A 37 -11.99 -7.01 -3.19
CA ALA A 37 -11.60 -5.62 -2.96
C ALA A 37 -11.84 -4.74 -4.21
N LEU A 38 -11.39 -5.17 -5.38
CA LEU A 38 -11.57 -4.43 -6.63
C LEU A 38 -13.06 -4.24 -7.00
N LYS A 39 -13.89 -5.26 -6.76
CA LYS A 39 -15.35 -5.15 -6.94
C LYS A 39 -15.98 -4.17 -5.96
N MET A 40 -15.59 -4.23 -4.67
CA MET A 40 -16.03 -3.27 -3.66
C MET A 40 -15.65 -1.85 -4.02
N LEU A 41 -14.45 -1.65 -4.59
CA LEU A 41 -13.95 -0.36 -5.07
C LEU A 41 -14.62 0.09 -6.38
N GLY A 42 -15.47 -0.74 -6.99
CA GLY A 42 -16.20 -0.42 -8.22
C GLY A 42 -15.32 -0.30 -9.46
N VAL A 43 -14.20 -1.02 -9.51
CA VAL A 43 -13.27 -0.98 -10.64
C VAL A 43 -13.98 -1.32 -11.95
N GLN A 44 -13.73 -0.51 -12.97
CA GLN A 44 -14.36 -0.61 -14.29
C GLN A 44 -13.31 -0.78 -15.39
N ARG A 45 -13.73 -1.36 -16.51
CA ARG A 45 -12.91 -1.42 -17.72
C ARG A 45 -12.47 -0.03 -18.16
N GLY A 46 -11.20 0.11 -18.52
CA GLY A 46 -10.60 1.35 -18.97
C GLY A 46 -10.17 2.30 -17.85
N TRP A 47 -10.40 1.96 -16.58
CA TRP A 47 -9.82 2.71 -15.47
C TRP A 47 -8.31 2.62 -15.52
N ARG A 48 -7.65 3.69 -15.15
CA ARG A 48 -6.22 3.71 -14.91
C ARG A 48 -5.93 3.57 -13.42
N ILE A 49 -5.20 2.52 -13.07
CA ILE A 49 -4.91 2.14 -11.69
C ILE A 49 -3.40 2.13 -11.48
N ALA A 50 -2.93 2.65 -10.34
CA ALA A 50 -1.58 2.43 -9.85
C ALA A 50 -1.65 1.57 -8.58
N ASP A 51 -0.91 0.48 -8.56
CA ASP A 51 -0.69 -0.39 -7.40
C ASP A 51 0.73 -0.16 -6.90
N ILE A 52 0.85 0.57 -5.77
CA ILE A 52 2.15 1.03 -5.26
C ILE A 52 2.57 0.19 -4.06
N GLY A 53 3.70 -0.50 -4.20
CA GLY A 53 4.10 -1.62 -3.37
C GLY A 53 3.34 -2.88 -3.77
N CYS A 54 3.29 -3.15 -5.08
CA CYS A 54 2.45 -4.20 -5.65
C CYS A 54 2.87 -5.63 -5.24
N GLY A 55 4.04 -5.79 -4.63
CA GLY A 55 4.56 -7.09 -4.24
C GLY A 55 4.58 -8.09 -5.40
N ASN A 56 4.02 -9.27 -5.21
CA ASN A 56 3.90 -10.31 -6.24
C ASN A 56 2.85 -10.02 -7.33
N GLY A 57 2.19 -8.86 -7.30
CA GLY A 57 1.32 -8.36 -8.37
C GLY A 57 -0.06 -8.98 -8.48
N VAL A 58 -0.54 -9.64 -7.45
CA VAL A 58 -1.88 -10.29 -7.47
C VAL A 58 -2.98 -9.27 -7.73
N LEU A 59 -3.03 -8.17 -6.95
CA LEU A 59 -4.06 -7.13 -7.10
C LEU A 59 -3.97 -6.45 -8.48
N ALA A 60 -2.76 -6.07 -8.89
CA ALA A 60 -2.51 -5.47 -10.21
C ALA A 60 -2.99 -6.38 -11.35
N THR A 61 -2.70 -7.69 -11.25
CA THR A 61 -3.10 -8.69 -12.25
C THR A 61 -4.62 -8.83 -12.31
N GLU A 62 -5.29 -8.95 -11.18
CA GLU A 62 -6.75 -9.08 -11.13
C GLU A 62 -7.44 -7.81 -11.65
N ALA A 63 -6.92 -6.62 -11.36
CA ALA A 63 -7.43 -5.37 -11.93
C ALA A 63 -7.29 -5.33 -13.46
N ALA A 64 -6.14 -5.78 -13.99
CA ALA A 64 -5.91 -5.85 -15.43
C ALA A 64 -6.84 -6.86 -16.11
N LEU A 65 -7.14 -8.00 -15.47
CA LEU A 65 -8.12 -8.99 -15.96
C LEU A 65 -9.56 -8.43 -15.97
N MET A 66 -9.88 -7.47 -15.10
CA MET A 66 -11.14 -6.72 -15.16
C MET A 66 -11.16 -5.66 -16.27
N GLY A 67 -10.05 -5.48 -16.98
CA GLY A 67 -9.91 -4.56 -18.11
C GLY A 67 -9.42 -3.16 -17.76
N ALA A 68 -8.84 -2.96 -16.58
CA ALA A 68 -8.16 -1.73 -16.20
C ALA A 68 -6.77 -1.65 -16.87
N GLU A 69 -6.27 -0.42 -17.05
CA GLU A 69 -4.87 -0.14 -17.37
C GLU A 69 -4.09 -0.01 -16.06
N VAL A 70 -3.15 -0.93 -15.82
CA VAL A 70 -2.50 -1.03 -14.51
C VAL A 70 -1.01 -0.74 -14.60
N ASP A 71 -0.56 0.20 -13.77
CA ASP A 71 0.83 0.41 -13.42
C ASP A 71 1.08 -0.29 -12.06
N ALA A 72 1.91 -1.36 -12.07
CA ALA A 72 2.34 -2.09 -10.87
C ALA A 72 3.73 -1.64 -10.48
N ILE A 73 3.84 -1.05 -9.30
CA ILE A 73 5.05 -0.36 -8.85
C ILE A 73 5.58 -1.05 -7.60
N ASP A 74 6.83 -1.47 -7.62
CA ASP A 74 7.52 -1.95 -6.43
C ASP A 74 9.00 -1.54 -6.48
N ILE A 75 9.61 -1.41 -5.32
CA ILE A 75 11.02 -1.05 -5.22
C ILE A 75 11.93 -2.28 -5.27
N SER A 76 11.38 -3.46 -4.95
CA SER A 76 12.08 -4.74 -4.95
C SER A 76 12.09 -5.38 -6.35
N PRO A 77 13.26 -5.56 -6.97
CA PRO A 77 13.36 -6.27 -8.24
C PRO A 77 12.86 -7.72 -8.16
N ALA A 78 13.01 -8.37 -7.00
CA ALA A 78 12.54 -9.73 -6.78
C ALA A 78 11.01 -9.79 -6.83
N MET A 79 10.33 -8.85 -6.17
CA MET A 79 8.87 -8.75 -6.21
C MET A 79 8.36 -8.45 -7.62
N LEU A 80 9.00 -7.52 -8.34
CA LEU A 80 8.60 -7.23 -9.72
C LEU A 80 8.77 -8.45 -10.64
N ALA A 81 9.82 -9.24 -10.46
CA ALA A 81 9.99 -10.47 -11.22
C ALA A 81 8.83 -11.47 -10.98
N LEU A 82 8.40 -11.62 -9.72
CA LEU A 82 7.22 -12.44 -9.37
C LEU A 82 5.95 -11.87 -9.98
N ALA A 83 5.73 -10.56 -9.89
CA ALA A 83 4.58 -9.88 -10.47
C ALA A 83 4.49 -10.07 -12.00
N GLU A 84 5.63 -9.98 -12.69
CA GLU A 84 5.70 -10.23 -14.14
C GLU A 84 5.38 -11.67 -14.49
N ILE A 85 5.87 -12.65 -13.72
CA ILE A 85 5.56 -14.07 -13.90
C ILE A 85 4.06 -14.29 -13.68
N TYR A 86 3.51 -13.80 -12.60
CA TYR A 86 2.11 -13.98 -12.24
C TYR A 86 1.16 -13.37 -13.28
N ALA A 87 1.45 -12.14 -13.74
CA ALA A 87 0.68 -11.45 -14.76
C ALA A 87 0.77 -12.17 -16.13
N ARG A 88 1.97 -12.60 -16.54
CA ARG A 88 2.20 -13.32 -17.78
C ARG A 88 1.43 -14.65 -17.83
N ASP A 89 1.50 -15.45 -16.76
CA ASP A 89 0.87 -16.76 -16.69
C ASP A 89 -0.66 -16.66 -16.76
N ARG A 90 -1.21 -15.53 -16.30
CA ARG A 90 -2.65 -15.20 -16.41
C ARG A 90 -3.00 -14.36 -17.65
N LYS A 91 -2.03 -14.06 -18.51
CA LYS A 91 -2.20 -13.23 -19.72
C LYS A 91 -2.78 -11.84 -19.43
N ALA A 92 -2.44 -11.27 -18.27
CA ALA A 92 -2.89 -9.96 -17.84
C ALA A 92 -1.90 -8.87 -18.32
N PRO A 93 -2.36 -7.78 -18.96
CA PRO A 93 -1.51 -6.71 -19.45
C PRO A 93 -1.16 -5.72 -18.35
N VAL A 94 -0.20 -6.07 -17.49
CA VAL A 94 0.30 -5.22 -16.40
C VAL A 94 1.61 -4.55 -16.82
N ARG A 95 1.79 -3.28 -16.49
CA ARG A 95 3.06 -2.56 -16.66
C ARG A 95 3.78 -2.50 -15.31
N THR A 96 4.94 -3.11 -15.22
CA THR A 96 5.77 -3.08 -14.01
C THR A 96 6.76 -1.91 -14.05
N GLN A 97 7.03 -1.30 -12.88
CA GLN A 97 8.01 -0.22 -12.74
C GLN A 97 8.78 -0.33 -11.42
N SER A 98 10.12 -0.28 -11.50
CA SER A 98 10.98 -0.24 -10.31
C SER A 98 11.02 1.16 -9.71
N ALA A 99 10.11 1.43 -8.78
CA ALA A 99 10.01 2.67 -8.02
C ALA A 99 9.29 2.40 -6.69
N GLY A 100 9.30 3.36 -5.79
CA GLY A 100 8.53 3.32 -4.55
C GLY A 100 7.63 4.56 -4.41
N LEU A 101 7.04 4.72 -3.24
CA LEU A 101 6.12 5.83 -2.92
C LEU A 101 6.71 7.22 -3.18
N LEU A 102 8.02 7.39 -3.00
CA LEU A 102 8.72 8.67 -3.16
C LEU A 102 9.42 8.82 -4.50
N SER A 103 9.73 7.74 -5.20
CA SER A 103 10.49 7.77 -6.46
C SER A 103 9.63 7.57 -7.70
N PHE A 104 8.41 7.09 -7.56
CA PHE A 104 7.50 6.94 -8.69
C PHE A 104 7.18 8.28 -9.34
N ALA A 105 7.19 8.30 -10.68
CA ALA A 105 6.90 9.49 -11.48
C ALA A 105 5.38 9.66 -11.65
N TYR A 106 4.72 10.13 -10.60
CA TYR A 106 3.29 10.40 -10.63
C TYR A 106 2.90 11.40 -11.72
N ARG A 107 1.92 11.03 -12.55
CA ARG A 107 1.30 11.96 -13.49
C ARG A 107 0.09 12.62 -12.85
N PRO A 108 0.00 13.96 -12.81
CA PRO A 108 -1.15 14.65 -12.23
C PRO A 108 -2.47 14.23 -12.86
N GLU A 109 -3.49 14.05 -12.03
CA GLU A 109 -4.89 13.78 -12.43
C GLU A 109 -5.06 12.67 -13.47
N SER A 110 -4.27 11.59 -13.31
CA SER A 110 -4.20 10.52 -14.31
C SER A 110 -4.84 9.22 -13.86
N TYR A 111 -5.05 9.02 -12.56
CA TYR A 111 -5.52 7.76 -12.02
C TYR A 111 -6.95 7.83 -11.51
N ASP A 112 -7.74 6.80 -11.83
CA ASP A 112 -9.10 6.58 -11.33
C ASP A 112 -9.07 5.91 -9.95
N LEU A 113 -8.02 5.14 -9.68
CA LEU A 113 -7.77 4.49 -8.40
C LEU A 113 -6.26 4.39 -8.18
N ILE A 114 -5.80 4.68 -6.97
CA ILE A 114 -4.48 4.29 -6.51
C ILE A 114 -4.68 3.36 -5.32
N VAL A 115 -3.90 2.28 -5.30
CA VAL A 115 -3.87 1.29 -4.22
C VAL A 115 -2.48 1.27 -3.61
N SER A 116 -2.41 1.09 -2.30
CA SER A 116 -1.17 0.75 -1.61
C SER A 116 -1.50 -0.14 -0.41
N GLU A 117 -0.93 -1.34 -0.39
CA GLU A 117 -1.11 -2.27 0.71
C GLU A 117 0.23 -2.58 1.37
N PHE A 118 0.29 -2.45 2.70
CA PHE A 118 1.46 -2.78 3.52
C PHE A 118 2.78 -2.17 3.04
N THR A 119 2.74 -0.87 2.71
CA THR A 119 3.90 -0.19 2.11
C THR A 119 4.23 1.13 2.81
N LEU A 120 3.24 1.89 3.26
CA LEU A 120 3.46 3.21 3.86
C LEU A 120 4.19 3.15 5.21
N HIS A 121 4.03 2.07 5.98
CA HIS A 121 4.73 1.89 7.26
C HIS A 121 6.25 1.82 7.12
N HIS A 122 6.77 1.61 5.92
CA HIS A 122 8.22 1.71 5.67
C HIS A 122 8.74 3.15 5.63
N LEU A 123 7.86 4.15 5.61
CA LEU A 123 8.24 5.56 5.60
C LEU A 123 8.03 6.21 6.97
N PRO A 124 8.97 7.04 7.46
CA PRO A 124 8.70 7.96 8.56
C PRO A 124 7.51 8.87 8.26
N ASP A 125 6.77 9.32 9.28
CA ASP A 125 5.52 10.08 9.11
C ASP A 125 5.65 11.32 8.22
N PHE A 126 6.76 12.06 8.33
CA PHE A 126 7.05 13.16 7.40
C PHE A 126 7.00 12.71 5.93
N TRP A 127 7.62 11.58 5.62
CA TRP A 127 7.66 11.06 4.25
C TRP A 127 6.36 10.38 3.82
N LYS A 128 5.59 9.84 4.76
CA LYS A 128 4.21 9.40 4.49
C LYS A 128 3.36 10.55 3.95
N VAL A 129 3.39 11.72 4.63
CA VAL A 129 2.65 12.91 4.18
C VAL A 129 3.11 13.36 2.79
N VAL A 130 4.42 13.35 2.51
CA VAL A 130 4.94 13.67 1.18
C VAL A 130 4.43 12.69 0.12
N ALA A 131 4.43 11.38 0.41
CA ALA A 131 3.92 10.35 -0.49
C ALA A 131 2.41 10.52 -0.73
N MET A 132 1.62 10.68 0.34
CA MET A 132 0.17 10.93 0.26
C MET A 132 -0.17 12.16 -0.57
N SER A 133 0.59 13.25 -0.42
CA SER A 133 0.42 14.47 -1.23
C SER A 133 0.69 14.23 -2.71
N ARG A 134 1.63 13.35 -3.07
CA ARG A 134 1.88 12.97 -4.48
C ARG A 134 0.75 12.10 -5.03
N ILE A 135 0.28 11.14 -4.24
CA ILE A 135 -0.88 10.30 -4.56
C ILE A 135 -2.12 11.19 -4.80
N PHE A 136 -2.38 12.12 -3.88
CA PHE A 136 -3.51 13.06 -4.01
C PHE A 136 -3.49 13.84 -5.32
N ARG A 137 -2.31 14.37 -5.70
CA ARG A 137 -2.17 15.11 -6.97
C ARG A 137 -2.30 14.24 -8.20
N ALA A 138 -1.92 12.96 -8.11
CA ALA A 138 -2.00 12.02 -9.21
C ALA A 138 -3.42 11.52 -9.50
N LEU A 139 -4.28 11.50 -8.49
CA LEU A 139 -5.68 11.11 -8.63
C LEU A 139 -6.48 12.18 -9.39
N LYS A 140 -7.38 11.71 -10.24
CA LYS A 140 -8.42 12.56 -10.84
C LYS A 140 -9.35 13.12 -9.77
N PRO A 141 -9.99 14.29 -9.95
CA PRO A 141 -11.05 14.75 -9.07
C PRO A 141 -12.17 13.70 -8.95
N GLY A 142 -12.57 13.35 -7.72
CA GLY A 142 -13.56 12.31 -7.43
C GLY A 142 -13.01 10.88 -7.40
N ALA A 143 -11.74 10.67 -7.77
CA ALA A 143 -11.09 9.38 -7.75
C ALA A 143 -10.70 8.93 -6.33
N SER A 144 -10.43 7.63 -6.16
CA SER A 144 -10.21 7.03 -4.86
C SER A 144 -8.75 6.64 -4.61
N PHE A 145 -8.35 6.71 -3.35
CA PHE A 145 -7.17 6.05 -2.81
C PHE A 145 -7.60 4.96 -1.83
N TYR A 146 -7.20 3.74 -2.09
CA TYR A 146 -7.39 2.61 -1.19
C TYR A 146 -6.05 2.31 -0.51
N LEU A 147 -6.04 2.42 0.80
CA LEU A 147 -4.88 2.18 1.63
C LEU A 147 -5.19 1.08 2.64
N ARG A 148 -4.32 0.08 2.70
CA ARG A 148 -4.28 -0.91 3.76
C ARG A 148 -2.89 -0.96 4.34
N ASP A 149 -2.76 -0.79 5.67
CA ASP A 149 -1.44 -0.71 6.26
C ASP A 149 -1.42 -1.15 7.73
N ILE A 150 -0.21 -1.33 8.26
CA ILE A 150 0.01 -1.66 9.66
C ILE A 150 -0.07 -0.38 10.47
N VAL A 151 -1.08 -0.33 11.35
CA VAL A 151 -1.35 0.80 12.24
C VAL A 151 -1.81 0.31 13.61
N TYR A 152 -1.51 1.07 14.64
CA TYR A 152 -2.05 0.82 15.98
C TYR A 152 -3.47 1.36 16.06
N ALA A 153 -4.44 0.47 16.19
CA ALA A 153 -5.85 0.85 16.31
C ALA A 153 -6.20 1.44 17.68
N SER A 154 -5.46 1.03 18.71
CA SER A 154 -5.70 1.42 20.09
C SER A 154 -5.01 2.74 20.47
N MET A 155 -5.32 3.22 21.68
CA MET A 155 -4.63 4.33 22.31
C MET A 155 -3.24 3.91 22.83
N PRO A 156 -2.31 4.84 23.07
CA PRO A 156 -0.91 4.54 23.43
C PRO A 156 -0.72 3.65 24.66
N ASP A 157 -1.66 3.67 25.61
CA ASP A 157 -1.64 2.83 26.81
C ASP A 157 -1.89 1.33 26.55
N ALA A 158 -2.39 0.98 25.38
CA ALA A 158 -2.66 -0.39 24.98
C ALA A 158 -1.63 -0.99 24.02
N VAL A 159 -0.62 -0.21 23.60
CA VAL A 159 0.33 -0.60 22.54
C VAL A 159 1.06 -1.90 22.87
N GLU A 160 1.54 -2.09 24.09
CA GLU A 160 2.29 -3.29 24.47
C GLU A 160 1.43 -4.55 24.25
N ARG A 161 0.18 -4.51 24.69
CA ARG A 161 -0.78 -5.61 24.48
C ARG A 161 -1.04 -5.86 22.99
N ASP A 162 -1.24 -4.81 22.21
CA ASP A 162 -1.55 -4.93 20.78
C ASP A 162 -0.36 -5.50 20.00
N VAL A 163 0.85 -5.10 20.36
CA VAL A 163 2.09 -5.64 19.79
C VAL A 163 2.26 -7.11 20.11
N GLU A 164 2.02 -7.53 21.36
CA GLU A 164 2.09 -8.94 21.75
C GLU A 164 1.05 -9.79 21.00
N GLN A 165 -0.18 -9.32 20.92
CA GLN A 165 -1.24 -10.01 20.18
C GLN A 165 -0.92 -10.12 18.68
N TRP A 166 -0.40 -9.07 18.08
CA TRP A 166 0.02 -9.08 16.69
C TRP A 166 1.20 -10.03 16.47
N ALA A 167 2.19 -10.01 17.35
CA ALA A 167 3.34 -10.91 17.31
C ALA A 167 2.90 -12.37 17.35
N ASP A 168 2.04 -12.73 18.30
CA ASP A 168 1.50 -14.07 18.43
C ASP A 168 0.72 -14.49 17.17
N TYR A 169 -0.09 -13.58 16.62
CA TYR A 169 -0.83 -13.83 15.39
C TYR A 169 0.09 -14.09 14.19
N GLN A 170 1.14 -13.27 13.99
CA GLN A 170 2.07 -13.41 12.89
C GLN A 170 2.90 -14.70 12.98
N ILE A 171 3.39 -15.01 14.17
CA ILE A 171 4.17 -16.25 14.41
C ILE A 171 3.29 -17.48 14.18
N LYS A 172 2.03 -17.45 14.64
CA LYS A 172 1.14 -18.61 14.55
C LYS A 172 0.59 -18.87 13.14
N ASN A 173 0.33 -17.80 12.37
CA ASN A 173 -0.45 -17.91 11.14
C ASN A 173 0.33 -17.59 9.86
N HIS A 174 1.53 -16.97 9.97
CA HIS A 174 2.28 -16.46 8.81
C HIS A 174 3.77 -16.83 8.81
N ASP A 175 4.19 -17.81 9.61
CA ASP A 175 5.58 -18.27 9.72
C ASP A 175 6.61 -17.16 10.04
N PHE A 176 6.17 -16.06 10.63
CA PHE A 176 7.09 -15.02 11.08
C PHE A 176 7.91 -15.52 12.26
N SER A 177 9.21 -15.27 12.23
CA SER A 177 10.06 -15.46 13.41
C SER A 177 9.83 -14.33 14.42
N ARG A 178 10.12 -14.60 15.71
CA ARG A 178 10.10 -13.54 16.72
C ARG A 178 11.04 -12.39 16.35
N GLU A 179 12.18 -12.69 15.73
CA GLU A 179 13.16 -11.70 15.27
C GLU A 179 12.56 -10.79 14.19
N SER A 180 11.84 -11.36 13.22
CA SER A 180 11.15 -10.57 12.18
C SER A 180 10.14 -9.61 12.78
N VAL A 181 9.35 -10.07 13.78
CA VAL A 181 8.40 -9.21 14.50
C VAL A 181 9.12 -8.08 15.24
N VAL A 182 10.19 -8.39 15.97
CA VAL A 182 10.99 -7.38 16.71
C VAL A 182 11.61 -6.37 15.75
N THR A 183 12.13 -6.82 14.60
CA THR A 183 12.70 -5.95 13.56
C THR A 183 11.63 -5.01 13.00
N HIS A 184 10.44 -5.54 12.68
CA HIS A 184 9.32 -4.72 12.24
C HIS A 184 8.99 -3.62 13.26
N MET A 185 8.81 -4.01 14.52
CA MET A 185 8.41 -3.07 15.58
C MET A 185 9.46 -1.99 15.86
N ARG A 186 10.75 -2.35 15.76
CA ARG A 186 11.85 -1.44 16.08
C ARG A 186 12.27 -0.56 14.90
N ASP A 187 12.26 -1.11 13.69
CA ASP A 187 12.94 -0.53 12.53
C ASP A 187 11.97 -0.01 11.45
N GLU A 188 10.67 -0.32 11.56
CA GLU A 188 9.63 0.20 10.69
C GLU A 188 8.81 1.30 11.38
N TYR A 189 8.06 2.06 10.59
CA TYR A 189 7.42 3.29 11.06
C TYR A 189 5.90 3.16 11.08
N SER A 190 5.38 2.06 11.66
CA SER A 190 3.95 1.96 11.93
C SER A 190 3.51 3.09 12.86
N THR A 191 2.35 3.68 12.60
CA THR A 191 1.82 4.80 13.38
C THR A 191 0.42 4.47 13.92
N PHE A 192 -0.14 5.35 14.74
CA PHE A 192 -1.52 5.18 15.22
C PHE A 192 -2.54 5.46 14.11
N GLY A 193 -3.66 4.72 14.12
CA GLY A 193 -4.73 4.91 13.16
C GLY A 193 -5.24 6.34 13.09
N TRP A 194 -5.47 6.98 14.25
CA TRP A 194 -5.90 8.38 14.32
C TRP A 194 -4.85 9.37 13.78
N VAL A 195 -3.54 9.05 13.88
CA VAL A 195 -2.47 9.84 13.25
C VAL A 195 -2.53 9.68 11.74
N MET A 196 -2.72 8.43 11.25
CA MET A 196 -2.87 8.13 9.84
C MET A 196 -4.07 8.88 9.24
N GLU A 197 -5.24 8.80 9.88
CA GLU A 197 -6.44 9.54 9.45
C GLU A 197 -6.20 11.05 9.40
N ARG A 198 -5.52 11.60 10.39
CA ARG A 198 -5.18 13.02 10.42
C ARG A 198 -4.27 13.42 9.26
N MET A 199 -3.20 12.64 9.00
CA MET A 199 -2.31 12.89 7.86
C MET A 199 -3.07 12.86 6.53
N LEU A 200 -3.95 11.86 6.33
CA LEU A 200 -4.74 11.69 5.13
C LEU A 200 -5.71 12.87 4.90
N THR A 201 -6.42 13.29 5.94
CA THR A 201 -7.37 14.40 5.86
C THR A 201 -6.67 15.74 5.68
N ASP A 202 -5.55 15.99 6.34
CA ASP A 202 -4.77 17.23 6.20
C ASP A 202 -4.12 17.36 4.80
N VAL A 203 -3.84 16.24 4.11
CA VAL A 203 -3.42 16.26 2.70
C VAL A 203 -4.56 16.70 1.76
N GLY A 204 -5.82 16.58 2.18
CA GLY A 204 -7.01 17.01 1.44
C GLY A 204 -7.95 15.88 1.04
N PHE A 205 -7.70 14.65 1.44
CA PHE A 205 -8.63 13.55 1.18
C PHE A 205 -9.90 13.66 2.02
N THR A 206 -11.03 13.26 1.44
CA THR A 206 -12.22 12.90 2.21
C THR A 206 -12.10 11.45 2.64
N LEU A 207 -12.14 11.19 3.94
CA LEU A 207 -12.19 9.84 4.49
C LEU A 207 -13.62 9.28 4.29
N VAL A 208 -13.75 8.25 3.46
CA VAL A 208 -15.03 7.57 3.19
C VAL A 208 -15.28 6.47 4.23
N SER A 209 -14.25 5.67 4.51
CA SER A 209 -14.27 4.69 5.62
C SER A 209 -12.87 4.49 6.18
N ALA A 210 -12.82 4.13 7.47
CA ALA A 210 -11.66 3.61 8.16
C ALA A 210 -12.10 2.40 8.97
N ASP A 211 -11.55 1.24 8.63
CA ASP A 211 -11.87 -0.03 9.26
C ASP A 211 -10.60 -0.60 9.89
N TYR A 212 -10.69 -0.94 11.17
CA TYR A 212 -9.57 -1.50 11.92
C TYR A 212 -9.81 -2.98 12.19
N HIS A 213 -8.89 -3.78 11.73
CA HIS A 213 -8.89 -5.22 11.95
C HIS A 213 -7.80 -5.58 12.96
N ALA A 214 -8.19 -6.32 13.98
CA ALA A 214 -7.30 -6.68 15.08
C ALA A 214 -6.00 -7.34 14.60
N PRO A 215 -4.90 -7.15 15.32
CA PRO A 215 -4.67 -6.07 16.28
C PRO A 215 -4.02 -4.81 15.69
N MET A 216 -3.47 -4.86 14.48
CA MET A 216 -2.65 -3.78 13.93
C MET A 216 -2.87 -3.52 12.43
N HIS A 217 -4.05 -3.75 11.89
CA HIS A 217 -4.33 -3.45 10.49
C HIS A 217 -5.41 -2.38 10.36
N GLY A 218 -5.12 -1.34 9.56
CA GLY A 218 -6.09 -0.34 9.15
C GLY A 218 -6.35 -0.39 7.65
N THR A 219 -7.60 -0.30 7.27
CA THR A 219 -8.04 -0.20 5.87
C THR A 219 -8.80 1.10 5.69
N TYR A 220 -8.37 1.92 4.74
CA TYR A 220 -8.92 3.25 4.52
C TYR A 220 -9.39 3.36 3.07
N LEU A 221 -10.62 3.80 2.88
CA LEU A 221 -11.11 4.28 1.59
C LEU A 221 -11.18 5.79 1.62
N LEU A 222 -10.50 6.41 0.69
CA LEU A 222 -10.32 7.84 0.61
C LEU A 222 -10.75 8.34 -0.77
N ARG A 223 -11.27 9.55 -0.85
CA ARG A 223 -11.65 10.18 -2.10
C ARG A 223 -10.98 11.55 -2.23
N LYS A 224 -10.45 11.83 -3.41
CA LYS A 224 -10.10 13.19 -3.79
C LYS A 224 -11.38 13.96 -4.07
N PRO A 225 -11.69 15.06 -3.37
CA PRO A 225 -12.88 15.87 -3.66
C PRO A 225 -12.95 16.33 -5.11
N LYS A 226 -14.15 16.49 -5.64
CA LYS A 226 -14.36 17.18 -6.93
C LYS A 226 -14.13 18.67 -6.78
N ALA A 227 -13.82 19.34 -7.89
CA ALA A 227 -13.73 20.80 -7.89
C ALA A 227 -15.07 21.39 -7.40
N GLY A 228 -15.00 22.21 -6.33
CA GLY A 228 -16.18 22.82 -5.71
C GLY A 228 -16.77 22.05 -4.51
N GLU A 229 -16.29 20.86 -4.17
CA GLU A 229 -16.69 20.10 -2.96
C GLU A 229 -15.79 20.38 -1.73
N GLN A 230 -14.82 21.30 -1.85
CA GLN A 230 -13.99 21.69 -0.71
C GLN A 230 -14.79 22.66 0.17
N GLY A 231 -15.33 22.16 1.26
CA GLY A 231 -15.97 22.90 2.33
C GLY A 231 -15.02 23.15 3.48
#